data_13bac72e59ba7f27791b805378130223
#
_entry.id   13bac72e59ba7f27791b805378130223
#
_cell.length_a   1.000
_cell.length_b   1.000
_cell.length_c   1.000
_cell.angle_alpha   90.00
_cell.angle_beta   90.00
_cell.angle_gamma   90.00
#
_symmetry.space_group_name_H-M   'P 1'
#
loop_
_entity.id
_entity.type
_entity.pdbx_description
1 polymer ?
#
loop_
_entity_poly.entity_id
_entity_poly.type
_entity_poly.pdbx_seq_one_letter_code
_entity_poly.pdbx_strand_id
1 'polypeptide(L)' 'MTKLPKHYRKYFWDCQFEELTLEKYAFFVVERLLTYGNVGTTKWLLDRIDSKALKSIVTKSRNLDNKTKNYWELMLYG' A
#
# COMPACT_ATOMS: atom_id res chain seq x y z
N MET A 1 14.64 -0.71 -9.53
CA MET A 1 13.81 -0.90 -8.32
C MET A 1 12.95 0.33 -8.07
N THR A 2 11.73 0.11 -7.61
CA THR A 2 10.77 1.20 -7.40
C THR A 2 10.90 1.74 -5.98
N LYS A 3 11.54 2.89 -5.85
CA LYS A 3 11.62 3.57 -4.56
C LYS A 3 10.37 4.40 -4.32
N LEU A 4 10.05 4.59 -3.05
CA LEU A 4 8.86 5.36 -2.67
C LEU A 4 9.13 6.86 -2.81
N PRO A 5 8.11 7.66 -3.21
CA PRO A 5 8.25 9.11 -3.22
C PRO A 5 8.61 9.65 -1.85
N LYS A 6 9.45 10.69 -1.81
CA LYS A 6 9.93 11.26 -0.55
C LYS A 6 8.81 11.75 0.35
N HIS A 7 7.72 12.26 -0.23
CA HIS A 7 6.61 12.77 0.57
C HIS A 7 5.82 11.66 1.27
N TYR A 8 6.09 10.39 0.96
CA TYR A 8 5.48 9.27 1.68
C TYR A 8 6.29 8.88 2.92
N ARG A 9 7.44 9.50 3.15
CA ARG A 9 8.27 9.20 4.31
C ARG A 9 7.50 9.30 5.63
N LYS A 10 6.54 10.20 5.71
CA LYS A 10 5.73 10.39 6.92
C LYS A 10 4.93 9.15 7.31
N TYR A 11 4.68 8.25 6.37
CA TYR A 11 3.95 7.01 6.65
C TYR A 11 4.86 5.89 7.17
N PHE A 12 6.16 6.12 7.17
CA PHE A 12 7.16 5.12 7.55
C PHE A 12 8.13 5.67 8.61
N TRP A 13 7.57 6.38 9.57
CA TRP A 13 8.35 7.09 10.60
C TRP A 13 9.22 6.16 11.46
N ASP A 14 8.83 4.89 11.56
CA ASP A 14 9.50 3.89 12.38
C ASP A 14 10.45 3.00 11.57
N CYS A 15 10.72 3.35 10.31
CA CYS A 15 11.47 2.51 9.38
C CYS A 15 12.60 3.26 8.72
N GLN A 16 13.52 2.50 8.13
CA GLN A 16 14.56 3.04 7.24
C GLN A 16 13.93 3.27 5.87
N PHE A 17 13.32 4.43 5.69
CA PHE A 17 12.57 4.73 4.47
C PHE A 17 13.38 4.54 3.21
N GLU A 18 14.66 4.92 3.23
CA GLU A 18 15.53 4.87 2.07
C GLU A 18 15.79 3.44 1.58
N GLU A 19 15.60 2.46 2.43
CA GLU A 19 15.78 1.05 2.07
C GLU A 19 14.50 0.39 1.54
N LEU A 20 13.38 1.08 1.63
CA LEU A 20 12.10 0.50 1.20
C LEU A 20 11.93 0.56 -0.31
N THR A 21 11.58 -0.58 -0.90
CA THR A 21 11.20 -0.67 -2.30
C THR A 21 9.93 -1.50 -2.41
N LEU A 22 9.14 -1.26 -3.45
CA LEU A 22 7.92 -2.03 -3.66
C LEU A 22 8.21 -3.51 -3.88
N GLU A 23 9.25 -3.81 -4.64
CA GLU A 23 9.55 -5.19 -5.00
C GLU A 23 9.93 -6.03 -3.79
N LYS A 24 10.66 -5.46 -2.86
CA LYS A 24 11.17 -6.19 -1.70
C LYS A 24 10.19 -6.20 -0.53
N TYR A 25 9.46 -5.12 -0.35
CA TYR A 25 8.60 -4.93 0.83
C TYR A 25 7.14 -4.68 0.46
N ALA A 26 6.65 -5.31 -0.61
CA ALA A 26 5.34 -5.02 -1.16
C ALA A 26 4.22 -5.09 -0.12
N PHE A 27 4.13 -6.17 0.66
CA PHE A 27 3.08 -6.32 1.67
C PHE A 27 3.14 -5.20 2.70
N PHE A 28 4.32 -4.95 3.23
CA PHE A 28 4.51 -3.93 4.25
C PHE A 28 4.16 -2.54 3.74
N VAL A 29 4.68 -2.19 2.55
CA VAL A 29 4.45 -0.87 1.95
C VAL A 29 2.97 -0.67 1.65
N VAL A 30 2.34 -1.66 1.01
CA VAL A 30 0.92 -1.56 0.66
C VAL A 30 0.05 -1.41 1.91
N GLU A 31 0.27 -2.25 2.91
CA GLU A 31 -0.50 -2.16 4.16
C GLU A 31 -0.38 -0.79 4.79
N ARG A 32 0.83 -0.25 4.85
CA ARG A 32 1.08 1.05 5.47
C ARG A 32 0.40 2.18 4.68
N LEU A 33 0.54 2.16 3.36
CA LEU A 33 -0.06 3.19 2.52
C LEU A 33 -1.59 3.12 2.50
N LEU A 34 -2.17 1.94 2.56
CA LEU A 34 -3.62 1.80 2.62
C LEU A 34 -4.17 2.22 3.98
N THR A 35 -3.42 2.00 5.05
CA THR A 35 -3.87 2.35 6.40
C THR A 35 -3.80 3.86 6.64
N TYR A 36 -2.70 4.50 6.24
CA TYR A 36 -2.45 5.91 6.58
C TYR A 36 -2.55 6.86 5.38
N GLY A 37 -2.59 6.32 4.17
CA GLY A 37 -2.62 7.14 2.96
C GLY A 37 -4.01 7.59 2.57
N ASN A 38 -4.12 8.04 1.33
CA ASN A 38 -5.37 8.58 0.78
C ASN A 38 -5.56 8.09 -0.66
N VAL A 39 -6.52 8.69 -1.37
CA VAL A 39 -6.80 8.32 -2.76
C VAL A 39 -5.56 8.48 -3.64
N GLY A 40 -4.76 9.51 -3.38
CA GLY A 40 -3.53 9.73 -4.15
C GLY A 40 -2.53 8.59 -3.99
N THR A 41 -2.36 8.06 -2.77
CA THR A 41 -1.47 6.92 -2.55
C THR A 41 -1.98 5.66 -3.25
N THR A 42 -3.30 5.47 -3.28
CA THR A 42 -3.90 4.34 -3.98
C THR A 42 -3.64 4.43 -5.48
N LYS A 43 -3.81 5.60 -6.07
CA LYS A 43 -3.53 5.80 -7.49
C LYS A 43 -2.07 5.51 -7.80
N TRP A 44 -1.17 5.98 -6.94
CA TRP A 44 0.25 5.71 -7.11
C TRP A 44 0.55 4.20 -7.08
N LEU A 45 -0.08 3.48 -6.15
CA LEU A 45 0.08 2.03 -6.05
C LEU A 45 -0.44 1.33 -7.30
N LEU A 46 -1.61 1.74 -7.81
CA LEU A 46 -2.19 1.14 -9.01
C LEU A 46 -1.33 1.37 -10.25
N ASP A 47 -0.59 2.49 -10.30
CA ASP A 47 0.34 2.75 -11.39
C ASP A 47 1.58 1.86 -11.33
N ARG A 48 1.92 1.34 -10.14
CA ARG A 48 3.14 0.56 -9.93
C ARG A 48 2.89 -0.92 -9.75
N ILE A 49 1.70 -1.29 -9.25
CA ILE A 49 1.34 -2.68 -8.96
C ILE A 49 0.08 -3.02 -9.74
N ASP A 50 0.08 -4.20 -10.36
CA ASP A 50 -1.11 -4.71 -11.03
C ASP A 50 -2.27 -4.79 -10.04
N SER A 51 -3.48 -4.41 -10.48
CA SER A 51 -4.65 -4.41 -9.63
C SER A 51 -4.94 -5.78 -9.02
N LYS A 52 -4.68 -6.86 -9.76
CA LYS A 52 -4.85 -8.22 -9.23
C LYS A 52 -3.90 -8.49 -8.07
N ALA A 53 -2.65 -8.07 -8.20
CA ALA A 53 -1.67 -8.22 -7.13
C ALA A 53 -2.07 -7.39 -5.91
N LEU A 54 -2.54 -6.18 -6.12
CA LEU A 54 -2.97 -5.30 -5.03
C LEU A 54 -4.18 -5.89 -4.30
N LYS A 55 -5.16 -6.41 -5.03
CA LYS A 55 -6.32 -7.08 -4.43
C LYS A 55 -5.90 -8.27 -3.57
N SER A 56 -4.95 -9.06 -4.08
CA SER A 56 -4.44 -10.21 -3.36
C SER A 56 -3.78 -9.78 -2.04
N ILE A 57 -2.99 -8.71 -2.06
CA ILE A 57 -2.35 -8.20 -0.86
C ILE A 57 -3.40 -7.73 0.16
N VAL A 58 -4.39 -6.98 -0.29
CA VAL A 58 -5.46 -6.50 0.58
C VAL A 58 -6.20 -7.68 1.23
N THR A 59 -6.55 -8.68 0.42
CA THR A 59 -7.29 -9.85 0.90
C THR A 59 -6.48 -10.65 1.92
N LYS A 60 -5.19 -10.80 1.69
CA LYS A 60 -4.32 -11.61 2.56
C LYS A 60 -3.76 -10.84 3.74
N SER A 61 -3.88 -9.54 3.76
CA SER A 61 -3.30 -8.73 4.82
C SER A 61 -4.00 -8.98 6.16
N ARG A 62 -3.23 -9.20 7.20
CA ARG A 62 -3.77 -9.40 8.55
C ARG A 62 -3.67 -8.13 9.39
N ASN A 63 -2.87 -7.17 8.94
CA ASN A 63 -2.65 -5.94 9.68
C ASN A 63 -3.70 -4.87 9.37
N LEU A 64 -4.48 -5.05 8.29
CA LEU A 64 -5.58 -4.16 7.97
C LEU A 64 -6.82 -4.60 8.74
N ASP A 65 -7.52 -3.65 9.36
CA ASP A 65 -8.76 -3.99 10.04
C ASP A 65 -9.87 -4.26 9.02
N ASN A 66 -10.99 -4.84 9.49
CA ASN A 66 -12.08 -5.22 8.59
C ASN A 66 -12.68 -4.03 7.86
N LYS A 67 -12.78 -2.90 8.52
CA LYS A 67 -13.35 -1.69 7.93
C LYS A 67 -12.46 -1.19 6.79
N THR A 68 -11.15 -1.16 6.99
CA THR A 68 -10.20 -0.74 5.96
C THR A 68 -10.21 -1.73 4.80
N LYS A 69 -10.22 -3.03 5.09
CA LYS A 69 -10.29 -4.05 4.05
C LYS A 69 -11.55 -3.90 3.20
N ASN A 70 -12.69 -3.73 3.83
CA ASN A 70 -13.96 -3.58 3.12
C ASN A 70 -13.93 -2.35 2.22
N TYR A 71 -13.40 -1.25 2.72
CA TYR A 71 -13.29 -0.02 1.95
C TYR A 71 -12.46 -0.23 0.69
N TRP A 72 -11.28 -0.83 0.83
CA TRP A 72 -10.37 -1.03 -0.30
C TRP A 72 -10.86 -2.10 -1.26
N GLU A 73 -11.51 -3.14 -0.74
CA GLU A 73 -12.13 -4.15 -1.60
C GLU A 73 -13.19 -3.52 -2.50
N LEU A 74 -14.04 -2.67 -1.94
CA LEU A 74 -15.04 -1.96 -2.72
C LEU A 74 -14.40 -1.05 -3.77
N MET A 75 -13.34 -0.35 -3.41
CA MET A 75 -12.63 0.52 -4.34
C MET A 75 -11.99 -0.26 -5.50
N LEU A 76 -11.43 -1.42 -5.21
CA LEU A 76 -10.70 -2.21 -6.19
C LEU A 76 -11.60 -3.10 -7.04
N TYR A 77 -12.71 -3.59 -6.48
CA TYR A 77 -13.64 -4.45 -7.20
C TYR A 77 -14.84 -3.68 -7.79
N GLY A 78 -15.13 -2.55 -7.21
CA GLY A 78 -16.20 -1.69 -7.68
C GLY A 78 -15.77 -0.89 -8.88
#